data_6c781a45300bd01505b864666b27d921
#
_entry.id   6c781a45300bd01505b864666b27d921
#
_cell.length_a   1.000
_cell.length_b   1.000
_cell.length_c   1.000
_cell.angle_alpha   90.00
_cell.angle_beta   90.00
_cell.angle_gamma   90.00
#
_symmetry.space_group_name_H-M   'P 1'
#
loop_
_entity.id
_entity.type
_entity.pdbx_description
1 polymer ?
#
loop_
_entity_poly.entity_id
_entity_poly.type
_entity_poly.pdbx_seq_one_letter_code
_entity_poly.pdbx_strand_id
1 'polypeptide(L)'
;MNSSIKTVKRIGAFFGLGTLLLVQIAPLSAQQIPASELPASGTDTGLEGKYDPQNGIAQLINDKSPEAARSKIFEDDRVLVFMPLPDEEVLTPGHVLVVPKRMGARNLLDLKPDEMCYLLATVQKAAIAQKNGLGATGFRVQQNNGLSSSQTVYHSHFHVIPSFGGKAPGTPPPRRKLAETEYNEVAAKLKAAWPK
;
A
#
# COMPACT_ATOMS: atom_id res chain seq x y z
N MET A 1 -35.76 67.13 -5.46
CA MET A 1 -35.23 66.05 -4.54
C MET A 1 -35.88 64.78 -4.99
N ASN A 2 -35.27 64.10 -5.95
CA ASN A 2 -35.81 62.89 -6.57
C ASN A 2 -34.97 61.69 -6.20
N SER A 3 -35.58 60.75 -5.47
CA SER A 3 -35.06 59.48 -5.15
C SER A 3 -35.47 58.46 -6.23
N SER A 4 -34.50 58.00 -7.03
CA SER A 4 -34.73 56.98 -8.05
C SER A 4 -34.63 55.61 -7.43
N ILE A 5 -35.75 54.90 -7.37
CA ILE A 5 -35.84 53.51 -6.98
C ILE A 5 -35.56 52.66 -8.24
N LYS A 6 -34.44 51.92 -8.23
CA LYS A 6 -34.12 50.96 -9.29
C LYS A 6 -34.92 49.69 -9.08
N THR A 7 -35.78 49.40 -10.04
CA THR A 7 -36.56 48.16 -10.13
C THR A 7 -35.67 46.96 -10.36
N VAL A 8 -35.64 46.01 -9.41
CA VAL A 8 -35.00 44.71 -9.57
C VAL A 8 -35.97 43.78 -10.30
N LYS A 9 -35.63 43.39 -11.53
CA LYS A 9 -36.37 42.37 -12.29
C LYS A 9 -36.21 41.02 -11.60
N ARG A 10 -37.32 40.42 -11.17
CA ARG A 10 -37.42 39.02 -10.74
C ARG A 10 -37.19 38.13 -11.95
N ILE A 11 -36.11 37.34 -11.90
CA ILE A 11 -35.88 36.22 -12.82
C ILE A 11 -36.68 35.04 -12.26
N GLY A 12 -37.63 34.56 -13.07
CA GLY A 12 -38.49 33.43 -12.74
C GLY A 12 -37.67 32.14 -12.53
N ALA A 13 -37.91 31.50 -11.41
CA ALA A 13 -37.38 30.17 -11.14
C ALA A 13 -38.15 29.13 -11.96
N PHE A 14 -37.48 28.55 -12.94
CA PHE A 14 -37.95 27.31 -13.57
C PHE A 14 -37.71 26.16 -12.57
N PHE A 15 -38.77 25.67 -11.96
CA PHE A 15 -38.77 24.40 -11.25
C PHE A 15 -38.75 23.25 -12.28
N GLY A 16 -37.55 22.85 -12.69
CA GLY A 16 -37.37 21.55 -13.32
C GLY A 16 -37.51 20.45 -12.23
N LEU A 17 -38.52 19.59 -12.37
CA LEU A 17 -38.56 18.32 -11.60
C LEU A 17 -37.36 17.48 -12.00
N GLY A 18 -36.23 17.68 -11.33
CA GLY A 18 -35.11 16.77 -11.34
C GLY A 18 -35.49 15.56 -10.50
N THR A 19 -35.77 14.46 -11.17
CA THR A 19 -35.91 13.15 -10.51
C THR A 19 -34.59 12.87 -9.76
N LEU A 20 -34.62 13.05 -8.45
CA LEU A 20 -33.49 12.68 -7.58
C LEU A 20 -33.36 11.16 -7.65
N LEU A 21 -32.45 10.69 -8.50
CA LEU A 21 -32.06 9.28 -8.55
C LEU A 21 -31.34 9.01 -7.22
N LEU A 22 -32.08 8.57 -6.22
CA LEU A 22 -31.51 7.97 -5.02
C LEU A 22 -30.76 6.72 -5.47
N VAL A 23 -29.47 6.87 -5.73
CA VAL A 23 -28.57 5.71 -5.80
C VAL A 23 -28.61 5.09 -4.41
N GLN A 24 -29.43 4.07 -4.24
CA GLN A 24 -29.34 3.20 -3.09
C GLN A 24 -27.98 2.52 -3.15
N ILE A 25 -27.03 3.06 -2.42
CA ILE A 25 -25.80 2.35 -2.10
C ILE A 25 -26.28 1.20 -1.21
N ALA A 26 -26.53 0.04 -1.81
CA ALA A 26 -26.71 -1.18 -1.06
C ALA A 26 -25.52 -1.28 -0.09
N PRO A 27 -25.73 -1.56 1.21
CA PRO A 27 -24.62 -1.80 2.09
C PRO A 27 -23.77 -2.89 1.44
N LEU A 28 -22.47 -2.63 1.30
CA LEU A 28 -21.50 -3.64 0.93
C LEU A 28 -21.64 -4.71 2.03
N SER A 29 -22.53 -5.67 1.82
CA SER A 29 -22.61 -6.82 2.69
C SER A 29 -21.22 -7.43 2.63
N ALA A 30 -20.50 -7.37 3.74
CA ALA A 30 -19.27 -8.11 3.89
C ALA A 30 -19.63 -9.53 3.41
N GLN A 31 -19.08 -9.93 2.26
CA GLN A 31 -19.26 -11.28 1.75
C GLN A 31 -18.70 -12.19 2.84
N GLN A 32 -19.58 -12.76 3.62
CA GLN A 32 -19.19 -13.77 4.60
C GLN A 32 -18.60 -14.92 3.80
N ILE A 33 -17.32 -15.17 4.02
CA ILE A 33 -16.65 -16.36 3.48
C ILE A 33 -17.49 -17.56 3.95
N PRO A 34 -17.97 -18.42 3.05
CA PRO A 34 -18.72 -19.60 3.43
C PRO A 34 -17.95 -20.40 4.50
N ALA A 35 -18.66 -20.90 5.50
CA ALA A 35 -18.01 -21.66 6.58
C ALA A 35 -17.22 -22.88 6.07
N SER A 36 -17.54 -23.37 4.86
CA SER A 36 -16.80 -24.42 4.16
C SER A 36 -15.43 -23.98 3.62
N GLU A 37 -15.21 -22.68 3.48
CA GLU A 37 -13.92 -22.10 3.03
C GLU A 37 -13.06 -21.63 4.20
N LEU A 38 -13.60 -21.66 5.43
CA LEU A 38 -12.80 -21.41 6.62
C LEU A 38 -11.95 -22.64 6.94
N PRO A 39 -10.67 -22.48 7.30
CA PRO A 39 -9.85 -23.61 7.74
C PRO A 39 -10.53 -24.30 8.92
N ALA A 40 -10.47 -25.64 8.94
CA ALA A 40 -11.06 -26.44 10.00
C ALA A 40 -10.55 -25.99 11.38
N SER A 41 -11.46 -25.97 12.37
CA SER A 41 -11.15 -25.63 13.76
C SER A 41 -9.95 -26.44 14.26
N GLY A 42 -8.86 -25.75 14.65
CA GLY A 42 -7.62 -26.37 15.09
C GLY A 42 -6.45 -26.29 14.09
N THR A 43 -6.72 -25.89 12.84
CA THR A 43 -5.66 -25.48 11.92
C THR A 43 -5.33 -23.99 12.14
N ASP A 44 -4.08 -23.59 11.85
CA ASP A 44 -3.57 -22.23 11.93
C ASP A 44 -4.62 -21.21 11.47
N THR A 45 -5.18 -20.42 12.40
CA THR A 45 -6.28 -19.48 12.15
C THR A 45 -5.86 -18.26 11.33
N GLY A 46 -4.65 -18.27 10.81
CA GLY A 46 -4.15 -17.20 9.96
C GLY A 46 -3.68 -15.95 10.70
N LEU A 47 -4.31 -15.52 11.79
CA LEU A 47 -3.79 -14.43 12.65
C LEU A 47 -2.66 -14.92 13.54
N GLU A 48 -2.75 -16.16 14.00
CA GLU A 48 -1.77 -16.81 14.86
C GLU A 48 -0.80 -17.68 14.06
N GLY A 49 -0.72 -17.44 12.75
CA GLY A 49 0.15 -18.18 11.85
C GLY A 49 1.56 -18.30 12.39
N LYS A 50 2.15 -19.47 12.23
CA LYS A 50 3.48 -19.77 12.78
C LYS A 50 4.52 -18.94 12.03
N TYR A 51 5.37 -18.26 12.79
CA TYR A 51 6.52 -17.58 12.22
C TYR A 51 7.50 -18.61 11.68
N ASP A 52 7.85 -18.47 10.41
CA ASP A 52 8.92 -19.25 9.79
C ASP A 52 10.19 -18.38 9.73
N PRO A 53 11.26 -18.72 10.46
CA PRO A 53 12.51 -17.98 10.41
C PRO A 53 13.22 -18.07 9.04
N GLN A 54 12.77 -18.98 8.17
CA GLN A 54 13.25 -19.13 6.80
C GLN A 54 12.34 -18.47 5.76
N ASN A 55 11.36 -17.65 6.19
CA ASN A 55 10.54 -16.93 5.23
C ASN A 55 11.39 -15.97 4.39
N GLY A 56 10.93 -15.67 3.17
CA GLY A 56 11.70 -14.86 2.20
C GLY A 56 12.13 -13.49 2.72
N ILE A 57 11.30 -12.83 3.57
CA ILE A 57 11.66 -11.53 4.18
C ILE A 57 12.80 -11.70 5.18
N ALA A 58 12.73 -12.71 6.06
CA ALA A 58 13.79 -13.00 7.03
C ALA A 58 15.11 -13.36 6.32
N GLN A 59 15.04 -14.11 5.23
CA GLN A 59 16.21 -14.41 4.40
C GLN A 59 16.80 -13.12 3.82
N LEU A 60 15.97 -12.25 3.20
CA LEU A 60 16.42 -11.01 2.59
C LEU A 60 17.06 -10.04 3.62
N ILE A 61 16.54 -9.97 4.85
CA ILE A 61 17.13 -9.16 5.92
C ILE A 61 18.59 -9.59 6.19
N ASN A 62 18.85 -10.89 6.17
CA ASN A 62 20.16 -11.45 6.47
C ASN A 62 21.06 -11.56 5.24
N ASP A 63 20.50 -11.49 4.04
CA ASP A 63 21.26 -11.63 2.80
C ASP A 63 22.09 -10.37 2.50
N LYS A 64 23.39 -10.58 2.29
CA LYS A 64 24.39 -9.55 1.95
C LYS A 64 24.88 -9.67 0.50
N SER A 65 24.25 -10.53 -0.30
CA SER A 65 24.61 -10.69 -1.70
C SER A 65 24.39 -9.40 -2.51
N PRO A 66 25.09 -9.24 -3.63
CA PRO A 66 24.85 -8.12 -4.55
C PRO A 66 23.39 -8.08 -5.07
N GLU A 67 22.77 -9.25 -5.24
CA GLU A 67 21.37 -9.41 -5.66
C GLU A 67 20.42 -8.80 -4.63
N ALA A 68 20.56 -9.18 -3.36
CA ALA A 68 19.79 -8.62 -2.26
C ALA A 68 20.02 -7.10 -2.12
N ALA A 69 21.26 -6.64 -2.23
CA ALA A 69 21.60 -5.23 -2.15
C ALA A 69 20.93 -4.38 -3.25
N ARG A 70 20.68 -4.97 -4.40
CA ARG A 70 19.95 -4.34 -5.51
C ARG A 70 18.51 -3.99 -5.14
N SER A 71 17.82 -4.91 -4.49
CA SER A 71 16.42 -4.76 -4.08
C SER A 71 16.24 -3.83 -2.88
N LYS A 72 17.23 -3.73 -1.99
CA LYS A 72 17.18 -2.91 -0.78
C LYS A 72 17.24 -1.42 -1.15
N ILE A 73 16.21 -0.67 -0.78
CA ILE A 73 16.11 0.79 -1.01
C ILE A 73 16.67 1.56 0.18
N PHE A 74 16.34 1.12 1.39
CA PHE A 74 16.83 1.68 2.64
C PHE A 74 16.94 0.58 3.69
N GLU A 75 17.95 0.66 4.53
CA GLU A 75 18.14 -0.25 5.66
C GLU A 75 18.83 0.47 6.81
N ASP A 76 18.33 0.28 8.03
CA ASP A 76 19.00 0.66 9.27
C ASP A 76 18.99 -0.51 10.27
N ASP A 77 19.18 -0.25 11.55
CA ASP A 77 19.16 -1.27 12.62
C ASP A 77 17.76 -1.81 12.91
N ARG A 78 16.69 -1.07 12.58
CA ARG A 78 15.31 -1.37 12.94
C ARG A 78 14.46 -1.88 11.77
N VAL A 79 14.66 -1.33 10.57
CA VAL A 79 13.81 -1.58 9.41
C VAL A 79 14.61 -1.89 8.15
N LEU A 80 13.95 -2.59 7.24
CA LEU A 80 14.38 -2.76 5.86
C LEU A 80 13.26 -2.28 4.94
N VAL A 81 13.63 -1.53 3.89
CA VAL A 81 12.74 -1.17 2.77
C VAL A 81 13.30 -1.75 1.49
N PHE A 82 12.51 -2.52 0.77
CA PHE A 82 12.96 -3.19 -0.44
C PHE A 82 11.88 -3.26 -1.50
N MET A 83 12.27 -3.36 -2.76
CA MET A 83 11.40 -3.75 -3.86
C MET A 83 11.27 -5.27 -3.88
N PRO A 84 10.12 -5.85 -4.27
CA PRO A 84 10.03 -7.27 -4.59
C PRO A 84 11.19 -7.67 -5.51
N LEU A 85 11.68 -8.91 -5.40
CA LEU A 85 12.82 -9.37 -6.20
C LEU A 85 12.52 -9.28 -7.70
N PRO A 86 13.54 -9.18 -8.57
CA PRO A 86 13.33 -8.95 -10.01
C PRO A 86 12.51 -10.04 -10.73
N ASP A 87 12.49 -11.25 -10.19
CA ASP A 87 11.71 -12.38 -10.68
C ASP A 87 10.25 -12.39 -10.17
N GLU A 88 9.92 -11.53 -9.22
CA GLU A 88 8.57 -11.40 -8.68
C GLU A 88 7.73 -10.37 -9.47
N GLU A 89 6.42 -10.59 -9.46
CA GLU A 89 5.48 -9.66 -10.06
C GLU A 89 5.14 -8.51 -9.12
N VAL A 90 5.18 -7.30 -9.62
CA VAL A 90 4.79 -6.08 -8.90
C VAL A 90 3.47 -5.52 -9.38
N LEU A 91 2.75 -4.83 -8.49
CA LEU A 91 1.52 -4.11 -8.84
C LEU A 91 1.81 -2.88 -9.70
N THR A 92 2.88 -2.16 -9.38
CA THR A 92 3.36 -0.99 -10.12
C THR A 92 4.87 -0.85 -9.94
N PRO A 93 5.60 -0.28 -10.94
CA PRO A 93 7.01 0.06 -10.76
C PRO A 93 7.20 0.97 -9.52
N GLY A 94 8.15 0.60 -8.66
CA GLY A 94 8.39 1.32 -7.41
C GLY A 94 7.52 0.88 -6.23
N HIS A 95 6.72 -0.19 -6.37
CA HIS A 95 6.14 -0.87 -5.23
C HIS A 95 7.24 -1.33 -4.28
N VAL A 96 7.18 -0.91 -3.02
CA VAL A 96 8.14 -1.30 -1.99
C VAL A 96 7.44 -1.91 -0.78
N LEU A 97 8.18 -2.73 -0.05
CA LEU A 97 7.78 -3.25 1.25
C LEU A 97 8.61 -2.59 2.34
N VAL A 98 7.95 -2.25 3.44
CA VAL A 98 8.58 -1.74 4.67
C VAL A 98 8.38 -2.78 5.75
N VAL A 99 9.46 -3.29 6.32
CA VAL A 99 9.43 -4.42 7.25
C VAL A 99 10.28 -4.13 8.50
N PRO A 100 9.87 -4.61 9.68
CA PRO A 100 10.76 -4.59 10.84
C PRO A 100 11.86 -5.64 10.66
N LYS A 101 13.07 -5.33 11.12
CA LYS A 101 14.17 -6.32 11.13
C LYS A 101 14.07 -7.29 12.30
N ARG A 102 13.20 -7.00 13.27
CA ARG A 102 12.96 -7.91 14.39
C ARG A 102 12.27 -9.18 13.92
N MET A 103 12.93 -10.30 14.13
CA MET A 103 12.38 -11.62 13.84
C MET A 103 11.19 -11.93 14.77
N GLY A 104 10.27 -12.75 14.31
CA GLY A 104 9.08 -13.14 15.08
C GLY A 104 7.92 -12.15 15.04
N ALA A 105 8.06 -10.98 14.41
CA ALA A 105 6.96 -10.04 14.18
C ALA A 105 6.10 -10.54 13.01
N ARG A 106 5.11 -11.39 13.26
CA ARG A 106 4.30 -12.07 12.24
C ARG A 106 3.37 -11.08 11.50
N ASN A 107 2.67 -10.26 12.28
CA ASN A 107 1.67 -9.32 11.76
C ASN A 107 1.58 -8.09 12.69
N LEU A 108 0.58 -7.22 12.49
CA LEU A 108 0.40 -5.99 13.26
C LEU A 108 0.26 -6.22 14.76
N LEU A 109 -0.34 -7.36 15.16
CA LEU A 109 -0.59 -7.67 16.59
C LEU A 109 0.69 -7.94 17.37
N ASP A 110 1.75 -8.37 16.71
CA ASP A 110 3.05 -8.63 17.33
C ASP A 110 3.95 -7.38 17.41
N LEU A 111 3.56 -6.28 16.78
CA LEU A 111 4.36 -5.05 16.77
C LEU A 111 4.19 -4.28 18.08
N LYS A 112 5.29 -3.77 18.61
CA LYS A 112 5.28 -2.83 19.74
C LYS A 112 4.87 -1.43 19.26
N PRO A 113 4.29 -0.59 20.13
CA PRO A 113 3.88 0.77 19.75
C PRO A 113 5.00 1.61 19.13
N ASP A 114 6.21 1.55 19.66
CA ASP A 114 7.36 2.28 19.13
C ASP A 114 7.83 1.74 17.77
N GLU A 115 7.71 0.41 17.54
CA GLU A 115 7.98 -0.21 16.25
C GLU A 115 6.95 0.24 15.21
N MET A 116 5.66 0.28 15.56
CA MET A 116 4.60 0.78 14.68
C MET A 116 4.83 2.23 14.28
N CYS A 117 5.15 3.10 15.23
CA CYS A 117 5.46 4.51 14.95
C CYS A 117 6.64 4.63 13.99
N TYR A 118 7.70 3.85 14.21
CA TYR A 118 8.89 3.88 13.37
C TYR A 118 8.63 3.34 11.96
N LEU A 119 7.89 2.24 11.85
CA LEU A 119 7.48 1.66 10.57
C LEU A 119 6.62 2.65 9.77
N LEU A 120 5.62 3.31 10.39
CA LEU A 120 4.78 4.29 9.71
C LEU A 120 5.56 5.54 9.27
N ALA A 121 6.53 6.02 10.08
CA ALA A 121 7.44 7.08 9.67
C ALA A 121 8.29 6.65 8.46
N THR A 122 8.71 5.38 8.42
CA THR A 122 9.46 4.82 7.28
C THR A 122 8.56 4.66 6.03
N VAL A 123 7.30 4.25 6.20
CA VAL A 123 6.29 4.23 5.12
C VAL A 123 6.12 5.62 4.52
N GLN A 124 6.07 6.68 5.35
CA GLN A 124 6.01 8.06 4.87
C GLN A 124 7.25 8.42 4.04
N LYS A 125 8.45 8.06 4.50
CA LYS A 125 9.70 8.28 3.75
C LYS A 125 9.68 7.55 2.41
N ALA A 126 9.19 6.31 2.36
CA ALA A 126 9.04 5.55 1.12
C ALA A 126 8.10 6.26 0.14
N ALA A 127 6.95 6.76 0.60
CA ALA A 127 6.02 7.52 -0.23
C ALA A 127 6.63 8.84 -0.75
N ILE A 128 7.42 9.53 0.07
CA ILE A 128 8.18 10.74 -0.36
C ILE A 128 9.19 10.37 -1.45
N ALA A 129 9.91 9.27 -1.29
CA ALA A 129 10.86 8.79 -2.30
C ALA A 129 10.16 8.44 -3.62
N GLN A 130 8.98 7.79 -3.57
CA GLN A 130 8.17 7.52 -4.75
C GLN A 130 7.68 8.79 -5.43
N LYS A 131 7.22 9.78 -4.67
CA LYS A 131 6.81 11.08 -5.21
C LYS A 131 7.98 11.80 -5.90
N ASN A 132 9.11 11.92 -5.20
CA ASN A 132 10.23 12.73 -5.67
C ASN A 132 11.08 12.01 -6.73
N GLY A 133 11.26 10.69 -6.60
CA GLY A 133 12.11 9.92 -7.50
C GLY A 133 11.38 9.40 -8.74
N LEU A 134 10.09 9.07 -8.61
CA LEU A 134 9.32 8.45 -9.68
C LEU A 134 8.22 9.35 -10.24
N GLY A 135 7.94 10.49 -9.62
CA GLY A 135 6.82 11.36 -10.02
C GLY A 135 5.45 10.76 -9.67
N ALA A 136 5.37 9.94 -8.63
CA ALA A 136 4.09 9.38 -8.19
C ALA A 136 3.11 10.49 -7.79
N THR A 137 1.90 10.43 -8.31
CA THR A 137 0.81 11.38 -8.03
C THR A 137 -0.11 10.93 -6.90
N GLY A 138 0.04 9.68 -6.45
CA GLY A 138 -0.66 9.09 -5.33
C GLY A 138 0.06 7.83 -4.86
N PHE A 139 -0.35 7.29 -3.73
CA PHE A 139 0.14 6.01 -3.24
C PHE A 139 -0.92 5.31 -2.38
N ARG A 140 -0.84 4.00 -2.32
CA ARG A 140 -1.64 3.17 -1.44
C ARG A 140 -0.73 2.48 -0.43
N VAL A 141 -1.14 2.50 0.84
CA VAL A 141 -0.53 1.70 1.90
C VAL A 141 -1.46 0.52 2.18
N GLN A 142 -0.91 -0.68 2.21
CA GLN A 142 -1.64 -1.90 2.51
C GLN A 142 -0.82 -2.77 3.45
N GLN A 143 -1.47 -3.35 4.45
CA GLN A 143 -0.87 -4.30 5.37
C GLN A 143 -1.90 -5.40 5.65
N ASN A 144 -1.51 -6.64 5.43
CA ASN A 144 -2.38 -7.79 5.53
C ASN A 144 -2.06 -8.56 6.81
N ASN A 145 -3.10 -8.97 7.55
CA ASN A 145 -2.97 -9.70 8.80
C ASN A 145 -3.78 -10.97 8.73
N GLY A 146 -3.10 -12.09 8.70
CA GLY A 146 -3.69 -13.40 8.61
C GLY A 146 -4.01 -13.87 7.19
N LEU A 147 -4.16 -15.17 7.02
CA LEU A 147 -4.37 -15.82 5.73
C LEU A 147 -5.64 -15.33 5.03
N SER A 148 -6.75 -15.18 5.77
CA SER A 148 -8.03 -14.68 5.25
C SER A 148 -7.97 -13.25 4.71
N SER A 149 -6.94 -12.49 5.08
CA SER A 149 -6.61 -11.17 4.55
C SER A 149 -5.45 -11.19 3.55
N SER A 150 -5.14 -12.36 2.98
CA SER A 150 -4.07 -12.55 2.00
C SER A 150 -2.65 -12.31 2.54
N GLN A 151 -2.42 -12.50 3.84
CA GLN A 151 -1.06 -12.57 4.37
C GLN A 151 -0.48 -13.95 4.08
N THR A 152 0.43 -14.03 3.12
CA THR A 152 1.10 -15.28 2.72
C THR A 152 2.47 -15.46 3.38
N VAL A 153 3.09 -14.38 3.87
CA VAL A 153 4.36 -14.40 4.59
C VAL A 153 4.16 -13.85 6.00
N TYR A 154 4.37 -14.70 7.02
CA TYR A 154 4.24 -14.31 8.43
C TYR A 154 5.49 -13.60 8.96
N HIS A 155 5.78 -12.49 8.34
CA HIS A 155 6.65 -11.41 8.77
C HIS A 155 5.92 -10.11 8.46
N SER A 156 5.70 -9.26 9.45
CA SER A 156 4.92 -8.03 9.28
C SER A 156 5.51 -7.15 8.18
N HIS A 157 4.71 -6.77 7.21
CA HIS A 157 5.16 -5.95 6.08
C HIS A 157 4.07 -5.00 5.62
N PHE A 158 4.48 -3.76 5.34
CA PHE A 158 3.64 -2.73 4.76
C PHE A 158 4.00 -2.55 3.30
N HIS A 159 3.04 -2.75 2.41
CA HIS A 159 3.18 -2.40 1.01
C HIS A 159 2.98 -0.89 0.84
N VAL A 160 3.89 -0.22 0.13
CA VAL A 160 3.73 1.17 -0.33
C VAL A 160 3.74 1.13 -1.85
N ILE A 161 2.57 1.39 -2.44
CA ILE A 161 2.31 1.14 -3.85
C ILE A 161 2.04 2.48 -4.53
N PRO A 162 2.94 2.99 -5.38
CA PRO A 162 2.75 4.27 -6.05
C PRO A 162 1.68 4.18 -7.13
N SER A 163 1.03 5.31 -7.38
CA SER A 163 0.06 5.49 -8.47
C SER A 163 0.47 6.68 -9.33
N PHE A 164 0.18 6.60 -10.62
CA PHE A 164 0.55 7.60 -11.62
C PHE A 164 -0.67 8.06 -12.41
N GLY A 165 -0.65 9.30 -12.92
CA GLY A 165 -1.61 9.79 -13.89
C GLY A 165 -2.77 10.64 -13.36
N GLY A 166 -2.91 10.87 -12.06
CA GLY A 166 -3.85 11.86 -11.47
C GLY A 166 -5.34 11.60 -11.69
N LYS A 167 -5.74 10.45 -12.22
CA LYS A 167 -7.13 10.01 -12.34
C LYS A 167 -7.48 9.08 -11.18
N ALA A 168 -8.75 9.10 -10.77
CA ALA A 168 -9.24 8.10 -9.82
C ALA A 168 -8.89 6.70 -10.33
N PRO A 169 -8.42 5.79 -9.46
CA PRO A 169 -8.02 4.47 -9.89
C PRO A 169 -9.24 3.72 -10.43
N GLY A 170 -9.13 3.29 -11.68
CA GLY A 170 -9.94 2.20 -12.19
C GLY A 170 -9.50 0.86 -11.57
N THR A 171 -9.74 -0.23 -12.28
CA THR A 171 -9.18 -1.54 -11.92
C THR A 171 -7.65 -1.42 -11.85
N PRO A 172 -7.01 -1.90 -10.77
CA PRO A 172 -5.56 -1.92 -10.71
C PRO A 172 -4.98 -2.63 -11.94
N PRO A 173 -3.87 -2.16 -12.49
CA PRO A 173 -3.23 -2.86 -13.58
C PRO A 173 -2.85 -4.28 -13.15
N PRO A 174 -2.81 -5.24 -14.08
CA PRO A 174 -2.36 -6.58 -13.77
C PRO A 174 -0.91 -6.52 -13.26
N ARG A 175 -0.59 -7.41 -12.34
CA ARG A 175 0.79 -7.58 -11.88
C ARG A 175 1.69 -7.94 -13.06
N ARG A 176 2.92 -7.46 -13.05
CA ARG A 176 3.93 -7.80 -14.06
C ARG A 176 5.32 -7.84 -13.45
N LYS A 177 6.18 -8.60 -14.08
CA LYS A 177 7.62 -8.52 -13.82
C LYS A 177 8.20 -7.26 -14.49
N LEU A 178 9.18 -6.66 -13.85
CA LEU A 178 9.94 -5.56 -14.44
C LEU A 178 11.08 -6.14 -15.28
N ALA A 179 11.37 -5.51 -16.41
CA ALA A 179 12.61 -5.78 -17.10
C ALA A 179 13.78 -5.37 -16.19
N GLU A 180 14.92 -6.05 -16.31
CA GLU A 180 16.07 -5.83 -15.41
C GLU A 180 16.55 -4.37 -15.44
N THR A 181 16.60 -3.75 -16.62
CA THR A 181 16.95 -2.34 -16.78
C THR A 181 15.97 -1.42 -16.07
N GLU A 182 14.66 -1.64 -16.24
CA GLU A 182 13.61 -0.88 -15.58
C GLU A 182 13.69 -1.05 -14.04
N TYR A 183 13.91 -2.27 -13.57
CA TYR A 183 14.08 -2.55 -12.15
C TYR A 183 15.22 -1.75 -11.54
N ASN A 184 16.40 -1.79 -12.18
CA ASN A 184 17.59 -1.09 -11.70
C ASN A 184 17.41 0.44 -11.71
N GLU A 185 16.79 1.00 -12.75
CA GLU A 185 16.47 2.42 -12.83
C GLU A 185 15.52 2.87 -11.73
N VAL A 186 14.45 2.11 -11.50
CA VAL A 186 13.46 2.39 -10.45
C VAL A 186 14.12 2.34 -9.09
N ALA A 187 14.91 1.30 -8.80
CA ALA A 187 15.62 1.16 -7.53
C ALA A 187 16.61 2.32 -7.31
N ALA A 188 17.37 2.71 -8.33
CA ALA A 188 18.31 3.83 -8.27
C ALA A 188 17.61 5.16 -7.97
N LYS A 189 16.48 5.44 -8.64
CA LYS A 189 15.68 6.66 -8.43
C LYS A 189 15.12 6.72 -7.01
N LEU A 190 14.61 5.61 -6.48
CA LEU A 190 14.10 5.53 -5.11
C LEU A 190 15.21 5.78 -4.07
N LYS A 191 16.38 5.14 -4.25
CA LYS A 191 17.56 5.33 -3.38
C LYS A 191 18.02 6.79 -3.38
N ALA A 192 18.13 7.39 -4.56
CA ALA A 192 18.57 8.79 -4.71
C ALA A 192 17.58 9.80 -4.10
N ALA A 193 16.29 9.50 -4.13
CA ALA A 193 15.22 10.35 -3.61
C ALA A 193 14.84 10.03 -2.16
N TRP A 194 15.54 9.10 -1.49
CA TRP A 194 15.26 8.74 -0.11
C TRP A 194 15.49 9.93 0.83
N PRO A 195 14.52 10.30 1.68
CA PRO A 195 14.69 11.43 2.62
C PRO A 195 15.77 11.13 3.66
N LYS A 196 16.61 12.14 3.90
CA LYS A 196 17.67 12.10 4.92
C LYS A 196 17.09 12.15 6.33
#